data_aee078c838feb3ffaf82c9dd5a8a7ae3
#
_entry.id   aee078c838feb3ffaf82c9dd5a8a7ae3
#
_cell.length_a   1.000
_cell.length_b   1.000
_cell.length_c   1.000
_cell.angle_alpha   90.00
_cell.angle_beta   90.00
_cell.angle_gamma   90.00
#
_symmetry.space_group_name_H-M   'P 1'
#
loop_
_entity.id
_entity.type
_entity.pdbx_description
1 polymer ?
#
loop_
_entity_poly.entity_id
_entity_poly.type
_entity_poly.pdbx_seq_one_letter_code
_entity_poly.pdbx_strand_id
1 'polypeptide(L)'
;MTKKKTDAINISTHNHNDLYFAVGFSEIGKILRTTLPQKSLDEAISEISRHYQKFRVSNDNSETAKKLCDIYHGNKLDLDLEELELNINEPYIQTSTIKTTFERDVIIEVSKIPYGHVKSYKQIAKSLNSHAYRAVGTAIGKNPFPILVPCHRVIRSDGKIGGFRGGTQMKVEILKNEGIEIEAFKIYNKWYNFFKKNKKK
;
A
#
# COMPACT_ATOMS: atom_id res chain seq x y z
N MET A 1 -36.65 -12.18 -0.95
CA MET A 1 -35.56 -12.66 -0.07
C MET A 1 -34.29 -12.79 -0.90
N THR A 2 -33.52 -11.74 -1.02
CA THR A 2 -32.22 -11.74 -1.72
C THR A 2 -31.23 -12.47 -0.82
N LYS A 3 -30.77 -13.64 -1.25
CA LYS A 3 -29.67 -14.36 -0.60
C LYS A 3 -28.49 -13.41 -0.46
N LYS A 4 -28.07 -13.08 0.78
CA LYS A 4 -26.76 -12.46 1.06
C LYS A 4 -25.71 -13.38 0.44
N LYS A 5 -25.13 -12.96 -0.67
CA LYS A 5 -23.95 -13.61 -1.24
C LYS A 5 -22.85 -13.45 -0.20
N THR A 6 -22.48 -14.52 0.45
CA THR A 6 -21.34 -14.55 1.38
C THR A 6 -20.10 -14.63 0.51
N ASP A 7 -19.54 -13.49 0.21
CA ASP A 7 -18.40 -13.37 -0.69
C ASP A 7 -17.17 -14.00 -0.05
N ALA A 8 -16.83 -15.20 -0.52
CA ALA A 8 -15.54 -15.80 -0.22
C ALA A 8 -14.49 -15.05 -1.03
N ILE A 9 -13.41 -14.66 -0.38
CA ILE A 9 -12.24 -14.10 -1.08
C ILE A 9 -11.32 -15.21 -1.53
N ASN A 10 -10.54 -14.95 -2.57
CA ASN A 10 -9.45 -15.81 -2.99
C ASN A 10 -8.13 -15.22 -2.51
N ILE A 11 -7.29 -16.02 -1.87
CA ILE A 11 -5.96 -15.60 -1.40
C ILE A 11 -4.92 -16.34 -2.24
N SER A 12 -4.07 -15.57 -2.89
CA SER A 12 -2.90 -16.07 -3.60
C SER A 12 -1.63 -15.63 -2.89
N THR A 13 -0.60 -16.47 -2.95
CA THR A 13 0.65 -16.26 -2.23
C THR A 13 1.85 -16.40 -3.14
N HIS A 14 2.95 -15.79 -2.75
CA HIS A 14 4.27 -15.97 -3.36
C HIS A 14 5.32 -15.96 -2.25
N ASN A 15 6.36 -16.79 -2.40
CA ASN A 15 7.49 -16.78 -1.47
C ASN A 15 8.81 -16.56 -2.21
N HIS A 16 9.72 -15.86 -1.55
CA HIS A 16 11.09 -15.63 -2.00
C HIS A 16 11.99 -15.38 -0.80
N ASN A 17 13.09 -16.14 -0.68
CA ASN A 17 14.07 -15.99 0.41
C ASN A 17 13.44 -15.93 1.81
N ASP A 18 12.60 -16.91 2.15
CA ASP A 18 11.89 -17.02 3.44
C ASP A 18 10.93 -15.85 3.75
N LEU A 19 10.62 -15.02 2.76
CA LEU A 19 9.58 -13.98 2.84
C LEU A 19 8.34 -14.42 2.06
N TYR A 20 7.19 -14.30 2.69
CA TYR A 20 5.90 -14.68 2.14
C TYR A 20 5.03 -13.45 1.91
N PHE A 21 4.48 -13.36 0.71
CA PHE A 21 3.58 -12.30 0.29
C PHE A 21 2.21 -12.89 -0.03
N ALA A 22 1.15 -12.20 0.33
CA ALA A 22 -0.20 -12.63 0.01
C ALA A 22 -1.04 -11.48 -0.55
N VAL A 23 -1.96 -11.83 -1.44
CA VAL A 23 -2.94 -10.94 -2.05
C VAL A 23 -4.31 -11.57 -1.93
N GLY A 24 -5.26 -10.80 -1.40
CA GLY A 24 -6.67 -11.19 -1.36
C GLY A 24 -7.44 -10.55 -2.51
N PHE A 25 -8.20 -11.37 -3.22
CA PHE A 25 -9.00 -10.98 -4.37
C PHE A 25 -10.50 -11.18 -4.11
N SER A 26 -11.32 -10.31 -4.68
CA SER A 26 -12.75 -10.53 -4.80
C SER A 26 -13.05 -11.64 -5.83
N GLU A 27 -14.30 -12.11 -5.87
CA GLU A 27 -14.76 -13.08 -6.88
C GLU A 27 -14.64 -12.55 -8.32
N ILE A 28 -14.63 -11.23 -8.49
CA ILE A 28 -14.46 -10.56 -9.81
C ILE A 28 -13.02 -10.19 -10.11
N GLY A 29 -12.05 -10.65 -9.29
CA GLY A 29 -10.62 -10.45 -9.53
C GLY A 29 -10.05 -9.10 -9.05
N LYS A 30 -10.83 -8.24 -8.39
CA LYS A 30 -10.29 -7.00 -7.80
C LYS A 30 -9.42 -7.29 -6.58
N ILE A 31 -8.29 -6.60 -6.44
CA ILE A 31 -7.43 -6.70 -5.27
C ILE A 31 -8.11 -6.00 -4.09
N LEU A 32 -8.40 -6.77 -3.05
CA LEU A 32 -9.03 -6.29 -1.82
C LEU A 32 -7.99 -5.89 -0.77
N ARG A 33 -6.87 -6.61 -0.74
CA ARG A 33 -5.83 -6.42 0.27
C ARG A 33 -4.52 -7.08 -0.15
N THR A 34 -3.41 -6.49 0.29
CA THR A 34 -2.07 -7.10 0.18
C THR A 34 -1.39 -7.16 1.54
N THR A 35 -0.35 -7.99 1.67
CA THR A 35 0.50 -8.03 2.87
C THR A 35 1.78 -7.25 2.69
N LEU A 36 2.39 -6.86 3.80
CA LEU A 36 3.84 -6.72 3.90
C LEU A 36 4.47 -8.11 3.94
N PRO A 37 5.78 -8.26 3.66
CA PRO A 37 6.44 -9.57 3.78
C PRO A 37 6.26 -10.16 5.18
N GLN A 38 5.92 -11.43 5.24
CA GLN A 38 5.72 -12.22 6.45
C GLN A 38 6.79 -13.32 6.52
N LYS A 39 7.01 -13.86 7.73
CA LYS A 39 8.04 -14.90 7.95
C LYS A 39 7.53 -16.31 7.68
N SER A 40 6.24 -16.49 7.52
CA SER A 40 5.64 -17.78 7.20
C SER A 40 4.42 -17.63 6.27
N LEU A 41 4.06 -18.71 5.60
CA LEU A 41 2.86 -18.79 4.78
C LEU A 41 1.59 -18.54 5.63
N ASP A 42 1.54 -19.13 6.82
CA ASP A 42 0.39 -19.01 7.72
C ASP A 42 0.19 -17.57 8.20
N GLU A 43 1.27 -16.85 8.50
CA GLU A 43 1.20 -15.42 8.84
C GLU A 43 0.68 -14.59 7.65
N ALA A 44 1.15 -14.86 6.43
CA ALA A 44 0.71 -14.14 5.24
C ALA A 44 -0.78 -14.39 4.95
N ILE A 45 -1.24 -15.64 5.03
CA ILE A 45 -2.66 -15.99 4.87
C ILE A 45 -3.49 -15.35 5.99
N SER A 46 -3.05 -15.44 7.25
CA SER A 46 -3.75 -14.91 8.42
C SER A 46 -3.89 -13.38 8.35
N GLU A 47 -2.88 -12.66 7.88
CA GLU A 47 -2.91 -11.20 7.70
C GLU A 47 -4.05 -10.76 6.76
N ILE A 48 -4.35 -11.55 5.73
CA ILE A 48 -5.48 -11.31 4.82
C ILE A 48 -6.78 -11.82 5.43
N SER A 49 -6.82 -13.13 5.79
CA SER A 49 -8.07 -13.84 6.12
C SER A 49 -8.78 -13.31 7.36
N ARG A 50 -8.05 -12.77 8.35
CA ARG A 50 -8.65 -12.18 9.57
C ARG A 50 -9.67 -11.07 9.30
N HIS A 51 -9.71 -10.53 8.10
CA HIS A 51 -10.63 -9.48 7.70
C HIS A 51 -11.89 -10.01 7.00
N TYR A 52 -11.98 -11.33 6.77
CA TYR A 52 -13.04 -11.94 5.96
C TYR A 52 -13.59 -13.21 6.63
N GLN A 53 -14.88 -13.44 6.50
CA GLN A 53 -15.52 -14.61 7.10
C GLN A 53 -15.25 -15.92 6.34
N LYS A 54 -15.05 -15.82 5.03
CA LYS A 54 -14.81 -16.96 4.15
C LYS A 54 -13.68 -16.64 3.18
N PHE A 55 -12.78 -17.58 3.01
CA PHE A 55 -11.70 -17.47 2.04
C PHE A 55 -11.35 -18.83 1.46
N ARG A 56 -10.69 -18.79 0.32
CA ARG A 56 -10.04 -19.93 -0.32
C ARG A 56 -8.59 -19.55 -0.58
N VAL A 57 -7.67 -20.47 -0.34
CA VAL A 57 -6.27 -20.27 -0.69
C VAL A 57 -6.03 -20.96 -2.02
N SER A 58 -5.52 -20.21 -3.00
CA SER A 58 -5.04 -20.75 -4.26
C SER A 58 -3.55 -21.04 -4.13
N ASN A 59 -3.14 -22.23 -4.53
CA ASN A 59 -1.72 -22.61 -4.60
C ASN A 59 -1.05 -22.04 -5.85
N ASP A 60 -1.80 -21.33 -6.70
CA ASP A 60 -1.24 -20.67 -7.87
C ASP A 60 -0.44 -19.45 -7.42
N ASN A 61 0.86 -19.47 -7.70
CA ASN A 61 1.72 -18.28 -7.57
C ASN A 61 1.12 -17.16 -8.43
N SER A 62 0.31 -16.31 -7.83
CA SER A 62 -0.29 -15.25 -8.61
C SER A 62 0.78 -14.26 -9.04
N GLU A 63 0.67 -13.81 -10.27
CA GLU A 63 1.53 -12.75 -10.82
C GLU A 63 1.52 -11.51 -9.92
N THR A 64 0.37 -11.18 -9.32
CA THR A 64 0.24 -10.03 -8.41
C THR A 64 1.00 -10.23 -7.11
N ALA A 65 0.99 -11.43 -6.50
CA ALA A 65 1.77 -11.70 -5.31
C ALA A 65 3.28 -11.68 -5.61
N LYS A 66 3.69 -12.13 -6.81
CA LYS A 66 5.06 -11.98 -7.31
C LYS A 66 5.41 -10.50 -7.52
N LYS A 67 4.52 -9.69 -8.12
CA LYS A 67 4.72 -8.25 -8.26
C LYS A 67 4.99 -7.56 -6.92
N LEU A 68 4.30 -7.94 -5.83
CA LEU A 68 4.60 -7.43 -4.50
C LEU A 68 6.04 -7.70 -4.07
N CYS A 69 6.49 -8.94 -4.27
CA CYS A 69 7.85 -9.34 -3.97
C CYS A 69 8.87 -8.54 -4.79
N ASP A 70 8.63 -8.41 -6.08
CA ASP A 70 9.50 -7.67 -7.01
C ASP A 70 9.62 -6.19 -6.61
N ILE A 71 8.50 -5.53 -6.28
CA ILE A 71 8.49 -4.13 -5.82
C ILE A 71 9.23 -3.99 -4.48
N TYR A 72 9.03 -4.92 -3.55
CA TYR A 72 9.73 -4.91 -2.26
C TYR A 72 11.25 -4.95 -2.44
N HIS A 73 11.75 -5.73 -3.41
CA HIS A 73 13.16 -5.85 -3.73
C HIS A 73 13.69 -4.75 -4.67
N GLY A 74 12.89 -3.74 -4.97
CA GLY A 74 13.32 -2.55 -5.70
C GLY A 74 13.09 -2.60 -7.21
N ASN A 75 12.32 -3.54 -7.71
CA ASN A 75 11.90 -3.54 -9.11
C ASN A 75 10.83 -2.47 -9.35
N LYS A 76 11.04 -1.65 -10.37
CA LYS A 76 10.05 -0.67 -10.80
C LYS A 76 8.93 -1.38 -11.56
N LEU A 77 7.74 -1.37 -11.01
CA LEU A 77 6.53 -1.86 -11.66
C LEU A 77 5.44 -0.80 -11.61
N ASP A 78 4.65 -0.73 -12.66
CA ASP A 78 3.50 0.16 -12.72
C ASP A 78 2.27 -0.54 -12.11
N LEU A 79 1.51 0.23 -11.33
CA LEU A 79 0.26 -0.20 -10.73
C LEU A 79 -0.90 0.36 -11.54
N ASP A 80 -1.77 -0.54 -12.00
CA ASP A 80 -3.08 -0.13 -12.48
C ASP A 80 -4.05 0.00 -11.29
N LEU A 81 -4.51 1.23 -11.05
CA LEU A 81 -5.47 1.49 -9.98
C LEU A 81 -6.82 0.81 -10.19
N GLU A 82 -7.13 0.45 -11.44
CA GLU A 82 -8.36 -0.29 -11.74
C GLU A 82 -8.32 -1.72 -11.19
N GLU A 83 -7.15 -2.29 -10.96
CA GLU A 83 -7.01 -3.59 -10.30
C GLU A 83 -7.44 -3.55 -8.81
N LEU A 84 -7.39 -2.38 -8.17
CA LEU A 84 -7.70 -2.22 -6.75
C LEU A 84 -9.20 -2.04 -6.50
N GLU A 85 -9.69 -2.64 -5.41
CA GLU A 85 -11.03 -2.33 -4.91
C GLU A 85 -11.00 -1.05 -4.07
N LEU A 86 -11.34 0.06 -4.70
CA LEU A 86 -11.37 1.40 -4.11
C LEU A 86 -12.81 1.89 -3.83
N ASN A 87 -13.80 1.06 -4.09
CA ASN A 87 -15.20 1.44 -3.90
C ASN A 87 -15.60 1.39 -2.43
N ILE A 88 -16.07 2.51 -1.92
CA ILE A 88 -16.50 2.66 -0.51
C ILE A 88 -17.98 2.30 -0.29
N ASN A 89 -18.76 2.20 -1.36
CA ASN A 89 -20.21 2.05 -1.31
C ASN A 89 -20.71 0.67 -1.75
N GLU A 90 -19.80 -0.28 -1.99
CA GLU A 90 -20.21 -1.63 -2.37
C GLU A 90 -20.89 -2.35 -1.19
N PRO A 91 -22.19 -2.63 -1.28
CA PRO A 91 -22.95 -3.24 -0.18
C PRO A 91 -22.49 -4.67 0.13
N TYR A 92 -21.68 -5.27 -0.74
CA TYR A 92 -21.21 -6.65 -0.66
C TYR A 92 -19.89 -6.81 0.08
N ILE A 93 -19.11 -5.71 0.24
CA ILE A 93 -17.81 -5.74 0.93
C ILE A 93 -17.98 -5.12 2.32
N GLN A 94 -18.54 -5.88 3.25
CA GLN A 94 -18.63 -5.47 4.68
C GLN A 94 -17.28 -5.19 5.32
N THR A 95 -16.21 -5.47 4.61
CA THR A 95 -14.82 -5.44 5.05
C THR A 95 -13.94 -4.42 4.33
N SER A 96 -14.56 -3.51 3.52
CA SER A 96 -13.79 -2.42 2.92
C SER A 96 -13.01 -1.68 4.00
N THR A 97 -11.69 -1.69 3.85
CA THR A 97 -10.79 -0.98 4.77
C THR A 97 -10.83 0.52 4.53
N ILE A 98 -11.22 0.91 3.32
CA ILE A 98 -11.42 2.30 2.91
C ILE A 98 -12.89 2.64 3.18
N LYS A 99 -13.13 3.46 4.20
CA LYS A 99 -14.48 3.75 4.69
C LYS A 99 -15.00 5.12 4.28
N THR A 100 -14.13 6.00 3.82
CA THR A 100 -14.48 7.38 3.47
C THR A 100 -13.88 7.78 2.13
N THR A 101 -14.52 8.75 1.46
CA THR A 101 -13.98 9.37 0.24
C THR A 101 -12.60 9.96 0.49
N PHE A 102 -12.38 10.57 1.66
CA PHE A 102 -11.08 11.12 2.03
C PHE A 102 -9.99 10.04 2.11
N GLU A 103 -10.27 8.89 2.74
CA GLU A 103 -9.32 7.77 2.78
C GLU A 103 -8.98 7.27 1.37
N ARG A 104 -9.99 7.11 0.50
CA ARG A 104 -9.80 6.74 -0.91
C ARG A 104 -8.92 7.75 -1.65
N ASP A 105 -9.24 9.04 -1.52
CA ASP A 105 -8.53 10.10 -2.22
C ASP A 105 -7.05 10.20 -1.76
N VAL A 106 -6.79 9.93 -0.46
CA VAL A 106 -5.42 9.80 0.06
C VAL A 106 -4.70 8.62 -0.58
N ILE A 107 -5.33 7.44 -0.69
CA ILE A 107 -4.75 6.25 -1.33
C ILE A 107 -4.42 6.54 -2.80
N ILE A 108 -5.34 7.16 -3.54
CA ILE A 108 -5.13 7.56 -4.94
C ILE A 108 -3.98 8.58 -5.06
N GLU A 109 -3.89 9.56 -4.15
CA GLU A 109 -2.81 10.55 -4.22
C GLU A 109 -1.45 9.95 -3.85
N VAL A 110 -1.42 8.99 -2.93
CA VAL A 110 -0.20 8.26 -2.55
C VAL A 110 0.28 7.38 -3.70
N SER A 111 -0.61 6.72 -4.43
CA SER A 111 -0.24 5.87 -5.58
C SER A 111 0.47 6.62 -6.71
N LYS A 112 0.25 7.93 -6.80
CA LYS A 112 0.93 8.81 -7.78
C LYS A 112 2.38 9.15 -7.44
N ILE A 113 2.90 8.72 -6.28
CA ILE A 113 4.30 8.99 -5.92
C ILE A 113 5.19 8.04 -6.72
N PRO A 114 6.04 8.56 -7.64
CA PRO A 114 6.84 7.72 -8.50
C PRO A 114 7.90 6.92 -7.73
N TYR A 115 8.36 5.82 -8.34
CA TYR A 115 9.51 5.07 -7.88
C TYR A 115 10.74 5.98 -7.65
N GLY A 116 11.47 5.74 -6.56
CA GLY A 116 12.64 6.53 -6.20
C GLY A 116 12.33 7.96 -5.74
N HIS A 117 11.07 8.30 -5.44
CA HIS A 117 10.66 9.63 -4.98
C HIS A 117 9.86 9.54 -3.68
N VAL A 118 9.84 10.63 -2.94
CA VAL A 118 9.06 10.75 -1.70
C VAL A 118 8.24 12.03 -1.66
N LYS A 119 7.09 11.98 -0.98
CA LYS A 119 6.30 13.14 -0.60
C LYS A 119 6.14 13.20 0.91
N SER A 120 5.99 14.40 1.47
CA SER A 120 5.62 14.51 2.89
C SER A 120 4.10 14.42 3.08
N TYR A 121 3.66 14.02 4.29
CA TYR A 121 2.24 14.08 4.69
C TYR A 121 1.62 15.44 4.39
N LYS A 122 2.38 16.54 4.59
CA LYS A 122 1.92 17.89 4.29
C LYS A 122 1.71 18.13 2.79
N GLN A 123 2.57 17.56 1.93
CA GLN A 123 2.41 17.66 0.48
C GLN A 123 1.19 16.86 -0.01
N ILE A 124 0.96 15.66 0.52
CA ILE A 124 -0.25 14.88 0.22
C ILE A 124 -1.51 15.66 0.62
N ALA A 125 -1.57 16.18 1.85
CA ALA A 125 -2.70 17.00 2.29
C ALA A 125 -2.95 18.20 1.36
N LYS A 126 -1.88 18.89 0.97
CA LYS A 126 -1.97 20.05 0.06
C LYS A 126 -2.49 19.65 -1.33
N SER A 127 -2.09 18.51 -1.87
CA SER A 127 -2.61 18.00 -3.16
C SER A 127 -4.12 17.74 -3.11
N LEU A 128 -4.65 17.44 -1.92
CA LEU A 128 -6.08 17.24 -1.67
C LEU A 128 -6.81 18.55 -1.19
N ASN A 129 -6.19 19.71 -1.38
CA ASN A 129 -6.70 20.99 -0.91
C ASN A 129 -7.05 20.99 0.60
N SER A 130 -6.28 20.26 1.41
CA SER A 130 -6.51 20.05 2.83
C SER A 130 -5.29 20.46 3.66
N HIS A 131 -5.55 20.91 4.89
CA HIS A 131 -4.52 21.12 5.92
C HIS A 131 -4.48 19.96 6.95
N ALA A 132 -5.29 18.93 6.76
CA ALA A 132 -5.47 17.83 7.71
C ALA A 132 -4.38 16.73 7.57
N TYR A 133 -3.11 17.12 7.64
CA TYR A 133 -1.99 16.19 7.48
C TYR A 133 -1.94 15.07 8.52
N ARG A 134 -2.55 15.25 9.71
CA ARG A 134 -2.71 14.15 10.70
C ARG A 134 -3.72 13.12 10.20
N ALA A 135 -4.85 13.56 9.62
CA ALA A 135 -5.84 12.67 9.04
C ALA A 135 -5.27 11.92 7.83
N VAL A 136 -4.43 12.57 7.01
CA VAL A 136 -3.66 11.91 5.95
C VAL A 136 -2.80 10.79 6.53
N GLY A 137 -2.07 11.05 7.62
CA GLY A 137 -1.26 10.03 8.31
C GLY A 137 -2.10 8.84 8.80
N THR A 138 -3.28 9.10 9.35
CA THR A 138 -4.23 8.05 9.78
C THR A 138 -4.75 7.23 8.60
N ALA A 139 -5.13 7.88 7.49
CA ALA A 139 -5.59 7.21 6.27
C ALA A 139 -4.48 6.32 5.67
N ILE A 140 -3.24 6.83 5.58
CA ILE A 140 -2.08 6.08 5.11
C ILE A 140 -1.79 4.88 6.01
N GLY A 141 -1.93 5.02 7.33
CA GLY A 141 -1.76 3.91 8.28
C GLY A 141 -2.75 2.76 8.08
N LYS A 142 -3.92 3.06 7.49
CA LYS A 142 -4.97 2.08 7.14
C LYS A 142 -4.85 1.50 5.74
N ASN A 143 -3.85 1.91 4.95
CA ASN A 143 -3.66 1.44 3.58
C ASN A 143 -3.83 -0.09 3.47
N PRO A 144 -4.83 -0.60 2.74
CA PRO A 144 -5.03 -2.05 2.59
C PRO A 144 -4.10 -2.68 1.55
N PHE A 145 -3.39 -1.86 0.76
CA PHE A 145 -2.55 -2.27 -0.35
C PHE A 145 -1.08 -1.88 -0.14
N PRO A 146 -0.44 -2.23 1.02
CA PRO A 146 0.95 -1.86 1.23
C PRO A 146 1.83 -2.42 0.10
N ILE A 147 2.91 -1.71 -0.21
CA ILE A 147 3.83 -1.97 -1.32
C ILE A 147 3.21 -1.56 -2.67
N LEU A 148 2.05 -2.08 -3.08
CA LEU A 148 1.37 -1.64 -4.31
C LEU A 148 1.05 -0.16 -4.24
N VAL A 149 0.34 0.29 -3.22
CA VAL A 149 0.20 1.71 -2.93
C VAL A 149 1.36 2.13 -2.03
N PRO A 150 2.28 2.96 -2.52
CA PRO A 150 3.60 3.16 -1.92
C PRO A 150 3.57 4.08 -0.69
N CYS A 151 2.86 3.66 0.36
CA CYS A 151 2.79 4.41 1.61
C CYS A 151 4.16 4.57 2.30
N HIS A 152 5.13 3.70 1.99
CA HIS A 152 6.52 3.84 2.41
C HIS A 152 7.20 5.09 1.82
N ARG A 153 6.74 5.61 0.66
CA ARG A 153 7.25 6.85 0.05
C ARG A 153 6.71 8.13 0.71
N VAL A 154 5.86 8.02 1.76
CA VAL A 154 5.38 9.18 2.49
C VAL A 154 6.17 9.40 3.76
N ILE A 155 6.80 10.57 3.89
CA ILE A 155 7.73 10.93 4.96
C ILE A 155 7.26 12.19 5.73
N ARG A 156 7.96 12.54 6.80
CA ARG A 156 7.71 13.79 7.53
C ARG A 156 8.24 15.00 6.74
N SER A 157 7.68 16.17 6.99
CA SER A 157 8.08 17.42 6.33
C SER A 157 9.48 17.91 6.74
N ASP A 158 10.04 17.39 7.83
CA ASP A 158 11.41 17.64 8.28
C ASP A 158 12.44 16.67 7.64
N GLY A 159 12.00 15.81 6.71
CA GLY A 159 12.82 14.81 6.03
C GLY A 159 12.97 13.50 6.81
N LYS A 160 12.51 13.42 8.06
CA LYS A 160 12.55 12.16 8.82
C LYS A 160 11.60 11.14 8.22
N ILE A 161 11.97 9.87 8.32
CA ILE A 161 11.26 8.74 7.69
C ILE A 161 9.78 8.64 8.12
N GLY A 162 9.48 8.90 9.40
CA GLY A 162 8.12 8.76 9.93
C GLY A 162 7.69 7.30 10.14
N GLY A 163 6.45 7.11 10.61
CA GLY A 163 5.91 5.78 10.91
C GLY A 163 5.64 4.94 9.66
N PHE A 164 5.59 3.62 9.87
CA PHE A 164 5.21 2.63 8.88
C PHE A 164 4.66 1.39 9.57
N ARG A 165 3.69 0.68 8.99
CA ARG A 165 3.06 -0.48 9.62
C ARG A 165 4.05 -1.63 9.83
N GLY A 166 4.97 -1.85 8.89
CA GLY A 166 6.06 -2.83 9.00
C GLY A 166 7.25 -2.36 9.84
N GLY A 167 7.12 -1.23 10.54
CA GLY A 167 8.22 -0.63 11.30
C GLY A 167 9.12 0.26 10.45
N THR A 168 9.85 1.13 11.14
CA THR A 168 10.73 2.12 10.47
C THR A 168 11.87 1.45 9.70
N GLN A 169 12.39 0.33 10.22
CA GLN A 169 13.50 -0.39 9.58
C GLN A 169 13.08 -0.95 8.20
N MET A 170 11.94 -1.62 8.12
CA MET A 170 11.40 -2.13 6.84
C MET A 170 11.15 -0.98 5.84
N LYS A 171 10.62 0.14 6.31
CA LYS A 171 10.44 1.33 5.46
C LYS A 171 11.75 1.83 4.88
N VAL A 172 12.80 1.90 5.69
CA VAL A 172 14.16 2.28 5.26
C VAL A 172 14.68 1.29 4.22
N GLU A 173 14.50 -0.01 4.44
CA GLU A 173 14.91 -1.05 3.52
C GLU A 173 14.24 -0.89 2.15
N ILE A 174 12.91 -0.78 2.10
CA ILE A 174 12.18 -0.59 0.84
C ILE A 174 12.65 0.68 0.12
N LEU A 175 12.80 1.79 0.82
CA LEU A 175 13.25 3.05 0.23
C LEU A 175 14.70 2.95 -0.31
N LYS A 176 15.58 2.23 0.38
CA LYS A 176 16.94 1.96 -0.10
C LYS A 176 16.95 1.07 -1.34
N ASN A 177 16.09 0.06 -1.40
CA ASN A 177 15.90 -0.79 -2.56
C ASN A 177 15.41 0.02 -3.78
N GLU A 178 14.69 1.12 -3.54
CA GLU A 178 14.31 2.10 -4.58
C GLU A 178 15.41 3.11 -4.92
N GLY A 179 16.61 2.97 -4.38
CA GLY A 179 17.74 3.85 -4.64
C GLY A 179 17.72 5.18 -3.87
N ILE A 180 16.92 5.30 -2.82
CA ILE A 180 16.83 6.52 -2.00
C ILE A 180 17.95 6.50 -0.95
N GLU A 181 18.78 7.54 -0.95
CA GLU A 181 19.85 7.73 0.04
C GLU A 181 19.25 8.13 1.40
N ILE A 182 19.55 7.35 2.42
CA ILE A 182 19.04 7.56 3.79
C ILE A 182 20.21 7.49 4.78
N GLU A 183 20.39 8.56 5.56
CA GLU A 183 21.33 8.62 6.66
C GLU A 183 20.60 9.00 7.95
N ALA A 184 20.93 8.34 9.06
CA ALA A 184 20.34 8.59 10.37
C ALA A 184 18.81 8.71 10.36
N PHE A 185 18.11 7.83 9.60
CA PHE A 185 16.67 7.84 9.38
C PHE A 185 16.12 9.15 8.78
N LYS A 186 16.94 9.85 8.00
CA LYS A 186 16.57 11.08 7.32
C LYS A 186 16.94 11.02 5.84
N ILE A 187 16.07 11.55 4.98
CA ILE A 187 16.27 11.68 3.55
C ILE A 187 16.81 13.07 3.25
N TYR A 188 17.96 13.15 2.56
CA TYR A 188 18.58 14.39 2.18
C TYR A 188 17.97 14.97 0.88
N ASN A 189 18.03 16.28 0.76
CA ASN A 189 17.26 17.17 -0.14
C ASN A 189 17.13 16.79 -1.63
N LYS A 190 17.98 15.94 -2.20
CA LYS A 190 17.98 15.61 -3.64
C LYS A 190 16.65 14.97 -4.10
N TRP A 191 16.09 14.05 -3.31
CA TRP A 191 14.88 13.27 -3.61
C TRP A 191 13.58 13.95 -3.16
N TYR A 192 13.69 14.87 -2.20
CA TYR A 192 12.58 15.61 -1.62
C TYR A 192 12.18 16.85 -2.45
N ASN A 193 13.11 17.46 -3.17
CA ASN A 193 12.91 18.74 -3.87
C ASN A 193 12.33 18.62 -5.28
N PHE A 194 12.18 17.42 -5.84
CA PHE A 194 11.64 17.21 -7.19
C PHE A 194 10.27 17.90 -7.40
N PHE A 195 9.41 17.88 -6.40
CA PHE A 195 8.08 18.49 -6.45
C PHE A 195 8.05 19.99 -6.14
N LYS A 196 9.15 20.59 -5.68
CA LYS A 196 9.24 22.05 -5.48
C LYS A 196 9.51 22.81 -6.79
N LYS A 197 10.25 22.22 -7.72
CA LYS A 197 10.68 22.89 -8.96
C LYS A 197 9.59 23.04 -10.02
N ASN A 198 8.55 22.22 -10.02
CA ASN A 198 7.50 22.26 -11.04
C ASN A 198 6.33 23.23 -10.74
N LYS A 199 6.53 24.21 -9.85
CA LYS A 199 5.54 25.29 -9.55
C LYS A 199 5.93 26.65 -10.12
N LYS A 200 6.88 26.72 -11.06
CA LYS A 200 7.11 27.94 -11.85
C LYS A 200 6.91 27.59 -13.31
N LYS A 201 5.66 27.50 -13.73
CA LYS A 201 5.17 27.83 -15.09
C LYS A 201 3.68 28.06 -14.97
#